data_b77e432a2ec7d2363b15f7b14d8f5919
#
_entry.id   b77e432a2ec7d2363b15f7b14d8f5919
#
_cell.length_a   1.000
_cell.length_b   1.000
_cell.length_c   1.000
_cell.angle_alpha   90.00
_cell.angle_beta   90.00
_cell.angle_gamma   90.00
#
_symmetry.space_group_name_H-M   'P 1'
#
loop_
_entity.id
_entity.type
_entity.pdbx_description
1 polymer ?
#
loop_
_entity_poly.entity_id
_entity_poly.type
_entity_poly.pdbx_seq_one_letter_code
_entity_poly.pdbx_strand_id
1 'polypeptide(L)'
;LKLNWSTHAINPVGLNELCRTVLASDLHDSDAAMQFAQKVLLHLKRESERLSNKHRVRFLLSGQGTEVTAHRLARMDLRYFGETAARVVCGDAGIGAGYYTDGVRLAATSGVTVLDRVRTEGTFHDFGFVNSTTEIWMGEARPGADDLGRLISQAFYQSSCAGLLFCPEFTICAGCGANSRGLHKNCPQCHSARVDGLAYAGDRYGYTSSWDAARLAELGDRKRVTGEDM
;
A
#
# COMPACT_ATOMS: atom_id res chain seq x y z
N LEU A 1 -23.89 6.46 -20.28
CA LEU A 1 -22.44 6.15 -20.30
C LEU A 1 -22.16 5.35 -21.57
N LYS A 2 -21.16 5.77 -22.36
CA LYS A 2 -20.70 5.01 -23.54
C LYS A 2 -19.37 4.34 -23.16
N LEU A 3 -19.28 3.02 -23.22
CA LEU A 3 -18.10 2.25 -22.84
C LEU A 3 -16.84 2.67 -23.58
N ASN A 4 -16.96 3.04 -24.86
CA ASN A 4 -15.83 3.49 -25.67
C ASN A 4 -15.31 4.90 -25.30
N TRP A 5 -15.99 5.63 -24.40
CA TRP A 5 -15.57 6.94 -23.89
C TRP A 5 -15.02 6.84 -22.47
N SER A 6 -15.05 5.65 -21.87
CA SER A 6 -14.52 5.40 -20.54
C SER A 6 -13.13 4.80 -20.61
N THR A 7 -12.34 5.08 -19.57
CA THR A 7 -11.07 4.42 -19.30
C THR A 7 -11.31 3.34 -18.24
N HIS A 8 -10.81 2.15 -18.49
CA HIS A 8 -10.90 1.03 -17.58
C HIS A 8 -9.52 0.81 -16.95
N ALA A 9 -9.42 0.97 -15.65
CA ALA A 9 -8.20 0.71 -14.90
C ALA A 9 -8.16 -0.74 -14.44
N ILE A 10 -7.05 -1.42 -14.68
CA ILE A 10 -6.75 -2.76 -14.21
C ILE A 10 -5.72 -2.62 -13.10
N ASN A 11 -6.04 -3.07 -11.91
CA ASN A 11 -5.15 -3.02 -10.76
C ASN A 11 -4.61 -4.42 -10.45
N PRO A 12 -3.29 -4.64 -10.42
CA PRO A 12 -2.70 -5.84 -9.88
C PRO A 12 -2.90 -5.88 -8.36
N VAL A 13 -3.20 -7.04 -7.82
CA VAL A 13 -3.30 -7.30 -6.38
C VAL A 13 -2.50 -8.56 -6.07
N GLY A 14 -1.71 -8.54 -5.00
CA GLY A 14 -0.93 -9.69 -4.58
C GLY A 14 0.36 -9.90 -5.36
N LEU A 15 0.98 -8.84 -5.89
CA LEU A 15 2.24 -8.96 -6.63
C LEU A 15 3.37 -9.51 -5.75
N ASN A 16 3.45 -9.04 -4.50
CA ASN A 16 4.42 -9.55 -3.53
C ASN A 16 4.15 -11.03 -3.19
N GLU A 17 2.88 -11.38 -2.95
CA GLU A 17 2.47 -12.73 -2.62
C GLU A 17 2.64 -13.70 -3.81
N LEU A 18 2.53 -13.20 -5.03
CA LEU A 18 2.90 -13.96 -6.22
C LEU A 18 4.40 -14.30 -6.22
N CYS A 19 5.26 -13.36 -5.86
CA CYS A 19 6.70 -13.62 -5.72
C CYS A 19 6.96 -14.66 -4.61
N ARG A 20 6.30 -14.55 -3.46
CA ARG A 20 6.37 -15.56 -2.39
C ARG A 20 5.96 -16.95 -2.88
N THR A 21 4.88 -17.03 -3.65
CA THR A 21 4.34 -18.30 -4.16
C THR A 21 5.30 -18.99 -5.15
N VAL A 22 5.89 -18.20 -6.07
CA VAL A 22 6.68 -18.76 -7.18
C VAL A 22 8.15 -18.90 -6.83
N LEU A 23 8.69 -17.98 -6.05
CA LEU A 23 10.13 -17.88 -5.77
C LEU A 23 10.48 -18.07 -4.29
N ALA A 24 9.49 -18.22 -3.40
CA ALA A 24 9.66 -18.25 -1.95
C ALA A 24 10.43 -17.02 -1.41
N SER A 25 10.22 -15.86 -2.02
CA SER A 25 10.93 -14.62 -1.72
C SER A 25 9.97 -13.43 -1.81
N ASP A 26 10.10 -12.47 -0.92
CA ASP A 26 9.39 -11.21 -1.04
C ASP A 26 9.97 -10.38 -2.18
N LEU A 27 9.18 -9.47 -2.68
CA LEU A 27 9.50 -8.66 -3.86
C LEU A 27 10.79 -7.85 -3.67
N HIS A 28 11.10 -7.42 -2.45
CA HIS A 28 12.27 -6.62 -2.12
C HIS A 28 13.49 -7.44 -1.66
N ASP A 29 13.34 -8.76 -1.45
CA ASP A 29 14.40 -9.59 -0.88
C ASP A 29 15.44 -10.06 -1.91
N SER A 30 15.08 -10.05 -3.19
CA SER A 30 16.01 -10.52 -4.22
C SER A 30 15.78 -9.88 -5.59
N ASP A 31 16.86 -9.71 -6.34
CA ASP A 31 16.82 -9.26 -7.73
C ASP A 31 15.96 -10.16 -8.62
N ALA A 32 15.94 -11.46 -8.32
CA ALA A 32 15.13 -12.43 -9.06
C ALA A 32 13.63 -12.17 -8.88
N ALA A 33 13.18 -11.86 -7.64
CA ALA A 33 11.80 -11.51 -7.37
C ALA A 33 11.42 -10.20 -8.04
N MET A 34 12.29 -9.18 -7.97
CA MET A 34 12.10 -7.90 -8.64
C MET A 34 11.96 -8.07 -10.16
N GLN A 35 12.88 -8.79 -10.79
CA GLN A 35 12.83 -9.05 -12.23
C GLN A 35 11.59 -9.84 -12.65
N PHE A 36 11.17 -10.81 -11.80
CA PHE A 36 9.95 -11.58 -12.05
C PHE A 36 8.72 -10.67 -12.00
N ALA A 37 8.58 -9.84 -10.96
CA ALA A 37 7.50 -8.88 -10.84
C ALA A 37 7.45 -7.92 -12.04
N GLN A 38 8.60 -7.38 -12.47
CA GLN A 38 8.69 -6.52 -13.65
C GLN A 38 8.22 -7.23 -14.93
N LYS A 39 8.58 -8.50 -15.12
CA LYS A 39 8.12 -9.31 -16.28
C LYS A 39 6.60 -9.49 -16.25
N VAL A 40 6.02 -9.77 -15.09
CA VAL A 40 4.56 -9.88 -14.91
C VAL A 40 3.87 -8.58 -15.29
N LEU A 41 4.34 -7.45 -14.74
CA LEU A 41 3.76 -6.13 -15.02
C LEU A 41 3.90 -5.72 -16.49
N LEU A 42 5.04 -6.02 -17.11
CA LEU A 42 5.26 -5.77 -18.53
C LEU A 42 4.29 -6.60 -19.41
N HIS A 43 4.04 -7.85 -19.01
CA HIS A 43 3.06 -8.69 -19.70
C HIS A 43 1.64 -8.10 -19.56
N LEU A 44 1.22 -7.72 -18.37
CA LEU A 44 -0.07 -7.09 -18.13
C LEU A 44 -0.24 -5.78 -18.93
N LYS A 45 0.82 -4.97 -19.01
CA LYS A 45 0.82 -3.74 -19.82
C LYS A 45 0.59 -4.06 -21.29
N ARG A 46 1.35 -4.98 -21.88
CA ARG A 46 1.21 -5.39 -23.28
C ARG A 46 -0.18 -5.93 -23.59
N GLU A 47 -0.74 -6.76 -22.68
CA GLU A 47 -2.09 -7.30 -22.84
C GLU A 47 -3.15 -6.20 -22.74
N SER A 48 -2.99 -5.23 -21.84
CA SER A 48 -3.89 -4.06 -21.75
C SER A 48 -3.89 -3.23 -23.03
N GLU A 49 -2.72 -2.99 -23.63
CA GLU A 49 -2.56 -2.31 -24.91
C GLU A 49 -3.19 -3.11 -26.06
N ARG A 50 -2.97 -4.42 -26.11
CA ARG A 50 -3.56 -5.32 -27.10
C ARG A 50 -5.09 -5.32 -27.03
N LEU A 51 -5.64 -5.40 -25.81
CA LEU A 51 -7.09 -5.35 -25.57
C LEU A 51 -7.67 -3.99 -25.92
N SER A 52 -6.97 -2.90 -25.59
CA SER A 52 -7.37 -1.54 -25.96
C SER A 52 -7.52 -1.39 -27.48
N ASN A 53 -6.55 -1.88 -28.24
CA ASN A 53 -6.56 -1.84 -29.70
C ASN A 53 -7.66 -2.73 -30.29
N LYS A 54 -7.82 -3.96 -29.73
CA LYS A 54 -8.82 -4.93 -30.21
C LYS A 54 -10.25 -4.43 -30.01
N HIS A 55 -10.54 -3.86 -28.85
CA HIS A 55 -11.91 -3.51 -28.45
C HIS A 55 -12.23 -2.02 -28.65
N ARG A 56 -11.25 -1.19 -29.04
CA ARG A 56 -11.35 0.28 -29.14
C ARG A 56 -11.87 0.91 -27.85
N VAL A 57 -11.40 0.37 -26.70
CA VAL A 57 -11.70 0.82 -25.36
C VAL A 57 -10.37 1.04 -24.65
N ARG A 58 -10.25 2.09 -23.86
CA ARG A 58 -8.99 2.42 -23.20
C ARG A 58 -8.85 1.59 -21.92
N PHE A 59 -7.92 0.62 -21.93
CA PHE A 59 -7.46 -0.09 -20.74
C PHE A 59 -6.11 0.49 -20.30
N LEU A 60 -5.96 0.75 -18.99
CA LEU A 60 -4.73 1.20 -18.37
C LEU A 60 -4.44 0.34 -17.14
N LEU A 61 -3.17 0.23 -16.78
CA LEU A 61 -2.80 -0.33 -15.48
C LEU A 61 -2.85 0.78 -14.42
N SER A 62 -3.34 0.44 -13.23
CA SER A 62 -3.30 1.28 -12.03
C SER A 62 -2.25 0.76 -11.06
N GLY A 63 -1.39 1.65 -10.56
CA GLY A 63 -0.40 1.32 -9.54
C GLY A 63 -1.01 1.18 -8.14
N GLN A 64 -2.25 1.63 -7.98
CA GLN A 64 -2.99 1.61 -6.72
C GLN A 64 -4.42 1.16 -6.97
N GLY A 65 -4.92 0.25 -6.16
CA GLY A 65 -6.28 -0.27 -6.27
C GLY A 65 -7.15 0.08 -5.07
N THR A 66 -8.01 -0.87 -4.72
CA THR A 66 -8.86 -0.76 -3.54
C THR A 66 -8.52 -1.88 -2.55
N GLU A 67 -8.20 -1.51 -1.32
CA GLU A 67 -7.93 -2.43 -0.21
C GLU A 67 -9.05 -3.46 -0.04
N VAL A 68 -10.31 -3.05 -0.23
CA VAL A 68 -11.47 -3.95 -0.18
C VAL A 68 -11.29 -5.15 -1.11
N THR A 69 -10.71 -4.94 -2.30
CA THR A 69 -10.43 -6.03 -3.24
C THR A 69 -9.30 -6.93 -2.73
N ALA A 70 -8.22 -6.35 -2.20
CA ALA A 70 -7.08 -7.09 -1.64
C ALA A 70 -7.51 -7.98 -0.46
N HIS A 71 -8.30 -7.44 0.45
CA HIS A 71 -8.86 -8.20 1.59
C HIS A 71 -9.82 -9.31 1.12
N ARG A 72 -10.70 -9.00 0.16
CA ARG A 72 -11.66 -9.97 -0.37
C ARG A 72 -10.95 -11.15 -1.05
N LEU A 73 -9.94 -10.89 -1.87
CA LEU A 73 -9.19 -11.93 -2.56
C LEU A 73 -8.42 -12.81 -1.57
N ALA A 74 -7.71 -12.23 -0.60
CA ALA A 74 -7.01 -12.98 0.44
C ALA A 74 -7.97 -13.87 1.23
N ARG A 75 -9.14 -13.37 1.63
CA ARG A 75 -10.16 -14.15 2.33
C ARG A 75 -10.73 -15.28 1.48
N MET A 76 -10.90 -15.06 0.18
CA MET A 76 -11.36 -16.12 -0.74
C MET A 76 -10.31 -17.22 -0.86
N ASP A 77 -9.05 -16.86 -1.04
CA ASP A 77 -7.98 -17.83 -1.18
C ASP A 77 -7.75 -18.61 0.12
N LEU A 78 -7.81 -17.97 1.28
CA LEU A 78 -7.82 -18.66 2.57
C LEU A 78 -8.97 -19.67 2.69
N ARG A 79 -10.14 -19.34 2.16
CA ARG A 79 -11.30 -20.25 2.17
C ARG A 79 -11.13 -21.44 1.23
N TYR A 80 -10.55 -21.23 0.04
CA TYR A 80 -10.46 -22.27 -0.99
C TYR A 80 -9.17 -23.07 -0.94
N PHE A 81 -8.08 -22.48 -0.49
CA PHE A 81 -6.74 -23.08 -0.48
C PHE A 81 -6.16 -23.29 0.93
N GLY A 82 -6.86 -22.85 1.98
CA GLY A 82 -6.55 -23.13 3.37
C GLY A 82 -5.10 -22.81 3.74
N GLU A 83 -4.37 -23.83 4.25
CA GLU A 83 -2.99 -23.67 4.70
C GLU A 83 -2.02 -23.21 3.60
N THR A 84 -2.27 -23.52 2.34
CA THR A 84 -1.42 -23.07 1.23
C THR A 84 -1.50 -21.56 1.08
N ALA A 85 -2.71 -20.99 1.13
CA ALA A 85 -2.90 -19.55 1.09
C ALA A 85 -2.37 -18.87 2.37
N ALA A 86 -2.54 -19.50 3.53
CA ALA A 86 -2.09 -18.95 4.82
C ALA A 86 -0.55 -18.72 4.90
N ARG A 87 0.22 -19.43 4.08
CA ARG A 87 1.69 -19.27 4.02
C ARG A 87 2.14 -18.01 3.30
N VAL A 88 1.28 -17.43 2.46
CA VAL A 88 1.64 -16.29 1.60
C VAL A 88 0.87 -15.02 1.93
N VAL A 89 -0.35 -15.14 2.45
CA VAL A 89 -1.19 -14.01 2.86
C VAL A 89 -0.52 -13.21 3.97
N CYS A 90 -0.58 -11.89 3.90
CA CYS A 90 -0.15 -11.00 4.99
C CYS A 90 -1.25 -10.88 6.06
N GLY A 91 -0.88 -10.39 7.25
CA GLY A 91 -1.78 -10.30 8.40
C GLY A 91 -2.03 -11.65 9.07
N ASP A 92 -3.10 -11.76 9.86
CA ASP A 92 -3.45 -12.97 10.61
C ASP A 92 -4.58 -13.76 9.93
N ALA A 93 -4.18 -14.82 9.24
CA ALA A 93 -5.12 -15.72 8.56
C ALA A 93 -6.08 -16.44 9.54
N GLY A 94 -5.63 -16.72 10.78
CA GLY A 94 -6.39 -17.49 11.78
C GLY A 94 -7.63 -16.75 12.30
N ILE A 95 -7.58 -15.42 12.36
CA ILE A 95 -8.71 -14.58 12.81
C ILE A 95 -9.42 -13.87 11.65
N GLY A 96 -9.15 -14.25 10.41
CA GLY A 96 -9.77 -13.65 9.23
C GLY A 96 -9.25 -12.23 8.91
N ALA A 97 -8.09 -11.87 9.44
CA ALA A 97 -7.43 -10.57 9.20
C ALA A 97 -6.37 -10.63 8.10
N GLY A 98 -6.49 -11.60 7.18
CA GLY A 98 -5.58 -11.74 6.05
C GLY A 98 -5.82 -10.70 4.96
N TYR A 99 -4.73 -10.21 4.36
CA TYR A 99 -4.77 -9.29 3.24
C TYR A 99 -3.68 -9.59 2.22
N TYR A 100 -3.86 -9.13 0.98
CA TYR A 100 -2.83 -9.09 -0.06
C TYR A 100 -2.29 -7.68 -0.22
N THR A 101 -1.04 -7.59 -0.66
CA THR A 101 -0.45 -6.30 -1.03
C THR A 101 -1.20 -5.71 -2.22
N ASP A 102 -1.63 -4.45 -2.10
CA ASP A 102 -2.38 -3.75 -3.13
C ASP A 102 -1.46 -3.03 -4.12
N GLY A 103 -1.79 -3.10 -5.39
CA GLY A 103 -1.04 -2.41 -6.45
C GLY A 103 0.38 -2.94 -6.65
N VAL A 104 1.28 -1.99 -6.90
CA VAL A 104 2.71 -2.24 -7.15
C VAL A 104 3.58 -1.86 -5.96
N ARG A 105 3.03 -1.92 -4.77
CA ARG A 105 3.70 -1.54 -3.52
C ARG A 105 4.48 -2.70 -2.92
N LEU A 106 5.42 -2.35 -2.05
CA LEU A 106 6.01 -3.31 -1.13
C LEU A 106 5.02 -3.66 -0.01
N ALA A 107 5.12 -4.88 0.49
CA ALA A 107 4.31 -5.31 1.63
C ALA A 107 4.47 -4.34 2.82
N ALA A 108 3.39 -4.17 3.60
CA ALA A 108 3.43 -3.34 4.80
C ALA A 108 4.45 -3.85 5.84
N THR A 109 4.64 -5.18 5.86
CA THR A 109 5.61 -5.88 6.70
C THR A 109 7.07 -5.71 6.26
N SER A 110 7.34 -5.15 5.07
CA SER A 110 8.72 -4.96 4.61
C SER A 110 9.51 -4.05 5.56
N GLY A 111 10.66 -4.54 6.02
CA GLY A 111 11.53 -3.81 6.95
C GLY A 111 12.43 -2.75 6.31
N VAL A 112 12.22 -2.42 5.03
CA VAL A 112 13.07 -1.49 4.27
C VAL A 112 13.00 -0.06 4.79
N THR A 113 14.04 0.73 4.55
CA THR A 113 14.04 2.16 4.82
C THR A 113 13.05 2.90 3.92
N VAL A 114 12.67 4.13 4.30
CA VAL A 114 11.78 4.96 3.47
C VAL A 114 12.36 5.16 2.06
N LEU A 115 13.66 5.46 1.98
CA LEU A 115 14.31 5.71 0.69
C LEU A 115 14.40 4.45 -0.18
N ASP A 116 14.65 3.28 0.43
CA ASP A 116 14.67 2.01 -0.30
C ASP A 116 13.27 1.62 -0.78
N ARG A 117 12.23 1.87 0.02
CA ARG A 117 10.84 1.73 -0.41
C ARG A 117 10.56 2.60 -1.64
N VAL A 118 10.92 3.89 -1.58
CA VAL A 118 10.71 4.83 -2.69
C VAL A 118 11.46 4.40 -3.95
N ARG A 119 12.72 3.94 -3.81
CA ARG A 119 13.53 3.44 -4.93
C ARG A 119 12.91 2.19 -5.55
N THR A 120 12.53 1.24 -4.71
CA THR A 120 12.00 -0.05 -5.16
C THR A 120 10.63 0.12 -5.83
N GLU A 121 9.69 0.80 -5.19
CA GLU A 121 8.37 1.07 -5.76
C GLU A 121 8.47 1.97 -7.00
N GLY A 122 9.40 2.94 -7.00
CA GLY A 122 9.68 3.81 -8.13
C GLY A 122 10.03 3.05 -9.42
N THR A 123 10.70 1.89 -9.33
CA THR A 123 11.01 1.07 -10.52
C THR A 123 9.74 0.59 -11.24
N PHE A 124 8.63 0.45 -10.53
CA PHE A 124 7.34 0.08 -11.12
C PHE A 124 6.59 1.28 -11.68
N HIS A 125 6.85 2.48 -11.17
CA HIS A 125 6.22 3.70 -11.68
C HIS A 125 6.62 3.99 -13.15
N ASP A 126 7.79 3.57 -13.58
CA ASP A 126 8.27 3.68 -14.96
C ASP A 126 7.43 2.90 -15.98
N PHE A 127 6.63 1.93 -15.53
CA PHE A 127 5.72 1.21 -16.42
C PHE A 127 4.54 2.08 -16.92
N GLY A 128 4.43 3.32 -16.45
CA GLY A 128 3.38 4.25 -16.86
C GLY A 128 2.00 3.91 -16.31
N PHE A 129 1.95 3.35 -15.12
CA PHE A 129 0.71 3.16 -14.39
C PHE A 129 0.07 4.49 -14.03
N VAL A 130 -1.25 4.54 -14.06
CA VAL A 130 -1.99 5.64 -13.43
C VAL A 130 -2.01 5.45 -11.92
N ASN A 131 -2.06 6.55 -11.16
CA ASN A 131 -2.06 6.55 -9.68
C ASN A 131 -0.85 5.86 -9.06
N SER A 132 0.35 6.05 -9.64
CA SER A 132 1.60 5.55 -9.06
C SER A 132 2.09 6.48 -7.97
N THR A 133 1.92 6.08 -6.73
CA THR A 133 2.31 6.87 -5.55
C THR A 133 2.85 5.96 -4.47
N THR A 134 4.03 6.30 -3.94
CA THR A 134 4.60 5.65 -2.75
C THR A 134 4.06 6.33 -1.50
N GLU A 135 3.42 5.56 -0.63
CA GLU A 135 2.94 6.01 0.67
C GLU A 135 4.05 5.93 1.71
N ILE A 136 4.27 7.04 2.40
CA ILE A 136 5.20 7.15 3.52
C ILE A 136 4.39 7.28 4.80
N TRP A 137 4.36 6.22 5.60
CA TRP A 137 3.57 6.15 6.83
C TRP A 137 4.27 6.87 7.97
N MET A 138 3.80 8.08 8.22
CA MET A 138 4.43 9.01 9.16
C MET A 138 4.13 8.70 10.62
N GLY A 139 3.04 7.98 10.90
CA GLY A 139 2.61 7.80 12.29
C GLY A 139 2.45 9.15 13.00
N GLU A 140 3.18 9.31 14.11
CA GLU A 140 3.25 10.57 14.87
C GLU A 140 4.42 11.48 14.46
N ALA A 141 5.33 11.02 13.61
CA ALA A 141 6.53 11.76 13.24
C ALA A 141 6.22 13.14 12.66
N ARG A 142 7.07 14.13 13.04
CA ARG A 142 6.99 15.52 12.59
C ARG A 142 8.38 15.97 12.15
N PRO A 143 8.88 15.48 11.00
CA PRO A 143 10.20 15.88 10.51
C PRO A 143 10.26 17.38 10.23
N GLY A 144 11.45 17.92 10.32
CA GLY A 144 11.73 19.30 9.93
C GLY A 144 11.54 19.53 8.42
N ALA A 145 11.38 20.79 8.02
CA ALA A 145 11.23 21.14 6.61
C ALA A 145 12.45 20.72 5.78
N ASP A 146 13.66 20.85 6.35
CA ASP A 146 14.92 20.50 5.68
C ASP A 146 15.04 18.98 5.49
N ASP A 147 14.58 18.17 6.47
CA ASP A 147 14.59 16.71 6.38
C ASP A 147 13.61 16.24 5.29
N LEU A 148 12.41 16.79 5.28
CA LEU A 148 11.43 16.53 4.21
C LEU A 148 11.96 16.96 2.85
N GLY A 149 12.59 18.13 2.76
CA GLY A 149 13.21 18.66 1.54
C GLY A 149 14.30 17.72 1.00
N ARG A 150 15.16 17.20 1.89
CA ARG A 150 16.19 16.21 1.52
C ARG A 150 15.56 14.91 1.00
N LEU A 151 14.60 14.35 1.74
CA LEU A 151 13.92 13.11 1.32
C LEU A 151 13.24 13.25 -0.04
N ILE A 152 12.49 14.34 -0.24
CA ILE A 152 11.82 14.63 -1.51
C ILE A 152 12.85 14.75 -2.65
N SER A 153 13.93 15.50 -2.42
CA SER A 153 15.02 15.66 -3.40
C SER A 153 15.66 14.31 -3.74
N GLN A 154 16.00 13.50 -2.73
CA GLN A 154 16.57 12.18 -2.94
C GLN A 154 15.59 11.26 -3.69
N ALA A 155 14.32 11.27 -3.34
CA ALA A 155 13.30 10.47 -4.00
C ALA A 155 13.21 10.76 -5.50
N PHE A 156 13.14 12.03 -5.89
CA PHE A 156 12.95 12.41 -7.29
C PHE A 156 14.26 12.45 -8.11
N TYR A 157 15.41 12.69 -7.49
CA TYR A 157 16.68 12.67 -8.21
C TYR A 157 17.35 11.30 -8.27
N GLN A 158 17.02 10.37 -7.34
CA GLN A 158 17.68 9.06 -7.22
C GLN A 158 16.75 7.89 -7.49
N SER A 159 15.51 8.13 -7.93
CA SER A 159 14.55 7.07 -8.28
C SER A 159 13.62 7.51 -9.39
N SER A 160 12.86 6.56 -9.96
CA SER A 160 11.77 6.82 -10.90
C SER A 160 10.42 7.03 -10.19
N CYS A 161 10.43 7.47 -8.94
CA CYS A 161 9.21 7.68 -8.17
C CYS A 161 8.35 8.80 -8.80
N ALA A 162 7.13 8.47 -9.20
CA ALA A 162 6.22 9.42 -9.84
C ALA A 162 5.46 10.29 -8.83
N GLY A 163 5.30 9.83 -7.59
CA GLY A 163 4.60 10.56 -6.54
C GLY A 163 4.90 10.04 -5.14
N LEU A 164 4.95 10.95 -4.17
CA LEU A 164 5.06 10.66 -2.76
C LEU A 164 3.81 11.13 -2.03
N LEU A 165 3.33 10.33 -1.10
CA LEU A 165 2.23 10.68 -0.22
C LEU A 165 2.65 10.47 1.23
N PHE A 166 2.74 11.56 1.99
CA PHE A 166 3.00 11.50 3.42
C PHE A 166 1.72 11.27 4.19
N CYS A 167 1.64 10.14 4.91
CA CYS A 167 0.44 9.66 5.59
C CYS A 167 0.60 9.73 7.11
N PRO A 168 0.37 10.89 7.76
CA PRO A 168 0.31 11.00 9.20
C PRO A 168 -0.91 10.29 9.77
N GLU A 169 -0.80 9.87 11.04
CA GLU A 169 -1.90 9.27 11.79
C GLU A 169 -2.34 10.22 12.90
N PHE A 170 -3.60 10.14 13.30
CA PHE A 170 -4.17 11.01 14.32
C PHE A 170 -5.08 10.25 15.28
N THR A 171 -5.20 10.79 16.48
CA THR A 171 -6.19 10.37 17.49
C THR A 171 -7.17 11.51 17.74
N ILE A 172 -8.46 11.23 17.60
CA ILE A 172 -9.56 12.17 17.83
C ILE A 172 -10.23 11.80 19.15
N CYS A 173 -10.32 12.73 20.07
CA CYS A 173 -10.95 12.52 21.37
C CYS A 173 -12.40 13.00 21.39
N ALA A 174 -13.35 12.10 21.63
CA ALA A 174 -14.76 12.45 21.83
C ALA A 174 -15.03 13.05 23.23
N GLY A 175 -14.05 13.01 24.14
CA GLY A 175 -14.19 13.57 25.49
C GLY A 175 -13.95 15.08 25.56
N CYS A 176 -12.85 15.55 24.96
CA CYS A 176 -12.45 16.95 25.03
C CYS A 176 -12.35 17.62 23.65
N GLY A 177 -12.62 16.90 22.55
CA GLY A 177 -12.51 17.41 21.18
C GLY A 177 -11.07 17.57 20.68
N ALA A 178 -10.07 17.12 21.45
CA ALA A 178 -8.67 17.23 21.05
C ALA A 178 -8.36 16.35 19.85
N ASN A 179 -7.46 16.86 18.98
CA ASN A 179 -6.86 16.14 17.88
C ASN A 179 -5.36 16.03 18.16
N SER A 180 -4.85 14.81 18.24
CA SER A 180 -3.46 14.52 18.57
C SER A 180 -2.80 13.70 17.47
N ARG A 181 -1.52 13.92 17.21
CA ARG A 181 -0.71 13.16 16.26
C ARG A 181 -0.42 11.76 16.81
N GLY A 182 -0.45 10.74 15.94
CA GLY A 182 -0.26 9.33 16.31
C GLY A 182 -1.56 8.64 16.73
N LEU A 183 -1.50 7.31 16.82
CA LEU A 183 -2.61 6.47 17.28
C LEU A 183 -2.40 6.13 18.76
N HIS A 184 -3.23 6.71 19.63
CA HIS A 184 -3.14 6.54 21.07
C HIS A 184 -4.37 5.81 21.61
N LYS A 185 -4.16 4.93 22.62
CA LYS A 185 -5.26 4.22 23.30
C LYS A 185 -6.08 5.14 24.22
N ASN A 186 -5.45 6.23 24.69
CA ASN A 186 -6.09 7.25 25.51
C ASN A 186 -5.71 8.63 25.00
N CYS A 187 -6.57 9.60 25.19
CA CYS A 187 -6.31 10.97 24.80
C CYS A 187 -5.09 11.54 25.53
N PRO A 188 -4.05 12.05 24.84
CA PRO A 188 -2.89 12.63 25.50
C PRO A 188 -3.21 13.88 26.36
N GLN A 189 -4.33 14.57 26.10
CA GLN A 189 -4.70 15.79 26.83
C GLN A 189 -5.58 15.53 28.05
N CYS A 190 -6.64 14.72 27.92
CA CYS A 190 -7.60 14.52 29.00
C CYS A 190 -7.66 13.09 29.53
N HIS A 191 -6.78 12.21 29.02
CA HIS A 191 -6.65 10.78 29.40
C HIS A 191 -7.92 9.94 29.19
N SER A 192 -8.95 10.47 28.52
CA SER A 192 -10.16 9.73 28.20
C SER A 192 -9.85 8.58 27.25
N ALA A 193 -10.45 7.40 27.48
CA ALA A 193 -10.42 6.26 26.58
C ALA A 193 -11.42 6.41 25.40
N ARG A 194 -12.25 7.47 25.40
CA ARG A 194 -13.18 7.75 24.28
C ARG A 194 -12.42 8.42 23.13
N VAL A 195 -11.59 7.65 22.45
CA VAL A 195 -10.78 8.09 21.32
C VAL A 195 -11.05 7.22 20.11
N ASP A 196 -10.86 7.78 18.91
CA ASP A 196 -10.82 7.05 17.65
C ASP A 196 -9.56 7.42 16.87
N GLY A 197 -9.01 6.45 16.16
CA GLY A 197 -7.90 6.68 15.26
C GLY A 197 -8.38 7.23 13.92
N LEU A 198 -7.58 8.10 13.30
CA LEU A 198 -7.78 8.56 11.93
C LEU A 198 -6.51 8.26 11.14
N ALA A 199 -6.60 7.38 10.16
CA ALA A 199 -5.47 6.95 9.34
C ALA A 199 -5.82 6.94 7.85
N TYR A 200 -4.79 7.03 7.01
CA TYR A 200 -4.94 6.97 5.55
C TYR A 200 -5.01 5.52 5.09
N ALA A 201 -5.97 5.24 4.20
CA ALA A 201 -6.10 3.94 3.58
C ALA A 201 -6.72 4.06 2.18
N GLY A 202 -6.03 3.51 1.19
CA GLY A 202 -6.44 3.49 -0.22
C GLY A 202 -6.44 4.86 -0.89
N ASP A 203 -7.44 5.66 -0.63
CA ASP A 203 -7.62 6.95 -1.29
C ASP A 203 -8.02 8.09 -0.33
N ARG A 204 -8.19 7.78 0.97
CA ARG A 204 -8.73 8.74 1.94
C ARG A 204 -8.35 8.42 3.38
N TYR A 205 -8.54 9.41 4.24
CA TYR A 205 -8.55 9.22 5.68
C TYR A 205 -9.88 8.62 6.15
N GLY A 206 -9.81 7.67 7.06
CA GLY A 206 -10.96 7.03 7.68
C GLY A 206 -10.75 6.79 9.17
N TYR A 207 -11.85 6.73 9.91
CA TYR A 207 -11.83 6.35 11.32
C TYR A 207 -11.54 4.85 11.45
N THR A 208 -10.51 4.51 12.25
CA THR A 208 -10.06 3.13 12.42
C THR A 208 -11.11 2.24 13.06
N SER A 209 -12.02 2.79 13.86
CA SER A 209 -13.16 2.04 14.42
C SER A 209 -14.14 1.50 13.36
N SER A 210 -14.12 2.06 12.15
CA SER A 210 -14.95 1.61 11.03
C SER A 210 -14.28 0.58 10.13
N TRP A 211 -13.03 0.22 10.41
CA TRP A 211 -12.23 -0.66 9.57
C TRP A 211 -12.46 -2.13 9.90
N ASP A 212 -12.38 -2.98 8.89
CA ASP A 212 -12.40 -4.43 9.09
C ASP A 212 -11.07 -4.95 9.68
N ALA A 213 -11.07 -6.20 10.10
CA ALA A 213 -9.91 -6.82 10.74
C ALA A 213 -8.67 -6.85 9.83
N ALA A 214 -8.84 -7.05 8.53
CA ALA A 214 -7.75 -7.11 7.57
C ALA A 214 -7.08 -5.73 7.39
N ARG A 215 -7.86 -4.66 7.32
CA ARG A 215 -7.36 -3.28 7.26
C ARG A 215 -6.65 -2.87 8.55
N LEU A 216 -7.16 -3.29 9.71
CA LEU A 216 -6.51 -3.05 10.99
C LEU A 216 -5.20 -3.84 11.11
N ALA A 217 -5.13 -5.05 10.57
CA ALA A 217 -3.90 -5.84 10.51
C ALA A 217 -2.85 -5.14 9.64
N GLU A 218 -3.22 -4.71 8.43
CA GLU A 218 -2.33 -3.94 7.55
C GLU A 218 -1.82 -2.66 8.24
N LEU A 219 -2.70 -1.92 8.92
CA LEU A 219 -2.31 -0.73 9.69
C LEU A 219 -1.29 -1.08 10.79
N GLY A 220 -1.48 -2.22 11.46
CA GLY A 220 -0.54 -2.73 12.47
C GLY A 220 0.83 -3.09 11.89
N ASP A 221 0.84 -3.65 10.69
CA ASP A 221 2.05 -4.11 9.99
C ASP A 221 2.87 -2.97 9.37
N ARG A 222 2.31 -1.76 9.25
CA ARG A 222 2.99 -0.61 8.63
C ARG A 222 4.23 -0.21 9.40
N LYS A 223 5.38 -0.21 8.74
CA LYS A 223 6.60 0.41 9.26
C LYS A 223 6.47 1.93 9.18
N ARG A 224 6.28 2.55 10.32
CA ARG A 224 6.21 4.02 10.42
C ARG A 224 7.59 4.63 10.41
N VAL A 225 7.68 5.85 9.89
CA VAL A 225 8.91 6.64 9.89
C VAL A 225 9.42 6.87 11.30
N THR A 226 10.72 6.68 11.48
CA THR A 226 11.45 7.03 12.70
C THR A 226 12.43 8.19 12.43
N GLY A 227 13.06 8.72 13.48
CA GLY A 227 14.05 9.77 13.31
C GLY A 227 15.30 9.35 12.51
N GLU A 228 15.55 8.05 12.38
CA GLU A 228 16.67 7.47 11.62
C GLU A 228 16.38 7.37 10.10
N ASP A 229 15.11 7.45 9.72
CA ASP A 229 14.67 7.29 8.34
C ASP A 229 14.70 8.60 7.52
N MET A 230 15.08 9.75 8.15
CA MET A 230 14.95 11.10 7.57
C MET A 230 16.29 11.80 7.31
#